data_8bdc81ec4a87c34f62475a80fc9927f0
#
_entry.id   8bdc81ec4a87c34f62475a80fc9927f0
#
_cell.length_a   1.000
_cell.length_b   1.000
_cell.length_c   1.000
_cell.angle_alpha   90.00
_cell.angle_beta   90.00
_cell.angle_gamma   90.00
#
_symmetry.space_group_name_H-M   'P 1'
#
loop_
_entity.id
_entity.type
_entity.pdbx_description
1 polymer ?
#
loop_
_entity_poly.entity_id
_entity_poly.type
_entity_poly.pdbx_seq_one_letter_code
_entity_poly.pdbx_strand_id
1 'polypeptide(L)'
;MNVLLRAYRVTGRVQGVGFRWFTSRAAKELGISGTVQNHPDGSVRVHARGALAVLDQLEATITRGPMAARVEAVERVEPSQTVKADGFRIERA
;
A
#
# COMPACT_ATOMS: atom_id res chain seq x y z
N MET A 1 -3.07 16.17 -15.75
CA MET A 1 -3.50 15.42 -14.57
C MET A 1 -2.29 15.16 -13.69
N ASN A 2 -2.38 15.48 -12.41
CA ASN A 2 -1.23 15.36 -11.52
C ASN A 2 -1.10 13.94 -11.00
N VAL A 3 0.11 13.42 -11.09
CA VAL A 3 0.48 12.13 -10.52
C VAL A 3 1.25 12.40 -9.23
N LEU A 4 0.80 11.77 -8.15
CA LEU A 4 1.39 11.93 -6.83
C LEU A 4 2.04 10.64 -6.38
N LEU A 5 3.00 10.77 -5.48
CA LEU A 5 3.62 9.63 -4.80
C LEU A 5 3.24 9.72 -3.32
N ARG A 6 2.68 8.64 -2.78
CA ARG A 6 2.38 8.50 -1.36
C ARG A 6 3.02 7.26 -0.81
N ALA A 7 3.39 7.33 0.45
CA ALA A 7 3.83 6.17 1.18
C ALA A 7 3.01 6.02 2.45
N TYR A 8 2.76 4.77 2.84
CA TYR A 8 1.97 4.45 4.02
C TYR A 8 2.72 3.46 4.89
N ARG A 9 2.58 3.66 6.20
CA ARG A 9 2.96 2.67 7.20
C ARG A 9 1.70 2.12 7.79
N VAL A 10 1.47 0.82 7.62
CA VAL A 10 0.26 0.15 8.08
C VAL A 10 0.63 -0.73 9.27
N THR A 11 -0.06 -0.54 10.38
CA THR A 11 0.20 -1.26 11.62
C THR A 11 -1.03 -2.04 12.06
N GLY A 12 -0.80 -3.02 12.93
CA GLY A 12 -1.80 -3.92 13.43
C GLY A 12 -1.45 -5.37 13.06
N ARG A 13 -2.44 -6.23 12.97
CA ARG A 13 -2.25 -7.59 12.51
C ARG A 13 -2.35 -7.60 10.99
N VAL A 14 -1.22 -7.32 10.34
CA VAL A 14 -1.16 -7.10 8.89
C VAL A 14 -0.14 -7.98 8.17
N GLN A 15 0.68 -8.74 8.90
CA GLN A 15 1.58 -9.73 8.30
C GLN A 15 1.03 -11.13 8.50
N GLY A 16 1.25 -12.01 7.50
CA GLY A 16 0.78 -13.39 7.55
C GLY A 16 -0.72 -13.55 7.36
N VAL A 17 -1.42 -12.53 6.86
CA VAL A 17 -2.87 -12.52 6.71
C VAL A 17 -3.32 -12.17 5.27
N GLY A 18 -2.38 -12.21 4.32
CA GLY A 18 -2.67 -11.90 2.92
C GLY A 18 -2.77 -10.41 2.60
N PHE A 19 -2.26 -9.55 3.48
CA PHE A 19 -2.38 -8.10 3.31
C PHE A 19 -1.64 -7.59 2.08
N ARG A 20 -0.42 -8.08 1.82
CA ARG A 20 0.36 -7.65 0.65
C ARG A 20 -0.35 -8.02 -0.65
N TRP A 21 -0.89 -9.22 -0.73
CA TRP A 21 -1.64 -9.66 -1.91
C TRP A 21 -2.90 -8.82 -2.11
N PHE A 22 -3.63 -8.59 -1.02
CA PHE A 22 -4.83 -7.75 -1.02
C PHE A 22 -4.53 -6.34 -1.54
N THR A 23 -3.47 -5.72 -1.02
CA THR A 23 -3.04 -4.37 -1.43
C THR A 23 -2.64 -4.35 -2.90
N SER A 24 -1.85 -5.33 -3.32
CA SER A 24 -1.40 -5.44 -4.72
C SER A 24 -2.58 -5.54 -5.67
N ARG A 25 -3.56 -6.37 -5.33
CA ARG A 25 -4.74 -6.53 -6.16
C ARG A 25 -5.55 -5.25 -6.27
N ALA A 26 -5.77 -4.58 -5.14
CA ALA A 26 -6.51 -3.31 -5.14
C ALA A 26 -5.79 -2.24 -5.96
N ALA A 27 -4.46 -2.13 -5.80
CA ALA A 27 -3.67 -1.16 -6.55
C ALA A 27 -3.72 -1.42 -8.05
N LYS A 28 -3.63 -2.68 -8.46
CA LYS A 28 -3.71 -3.04 -9.88
C LYS A 28 -5.06 -2.70 -10.48
N GLU A 29 -6.14 -2.94 -9.76
CA GLU A 29 -7.49 -2.59 -10.21
C GLU A 29 -7.66 -1.08 -10.40
N LEU A 30 -6.95 -0.30 -9.60
CA LEU A 30 -7.00 1.17 -9.66
C LEU A 30 -5.97 1.76 -10.62
N GLY A 31 -5.13 0.94 -11.26
CA GLY A 31 -4.08 1.41 -12.15
C GLY A 31 -2.94 2.12 -11.42
N ILE A 32 -2.74 1.84 -10.15
CA ILE A 32 -1.69 2.42 -9.32
C ILE A 32 -0.39 1.64 -9.51
N SER A 33 0.72 2.36 -9.65
CA SER A 33 2.05 1.77 -9.65
C SER A 33 2.65 1.86 -8.26
N GLY A 34 3.50 0.90 -7.89
CA GLY A 34 4.17 0.96 -6.62
C GLY A 34 4.57 -0.38 -6.06
N THR A 35 4.71 -0.42 -4.74
CA THR A 35 5.20 -1.60 -4.03
C THR A 35 4.51 -1.76 -2.69
N VAL A 36 4.47 -2.99 -2.20
CA VAL A 36 4.05 -3.30 -0.84
C VAL A 36 5.04 -4.30 -0.26
N GLN A 37 5.46 -4.06 0.98
CA GLN A 37 6.53 -4.84 1.62
C GLN A 37 6.28 -4.96 3.12
N ASN A 38 6.55 -6.16 3.65
CA ASN A 38 6.59 -6.37 5.10
C ASN A 38 7.89 -5.79 5.65
N HIS A 39 7.82 -5.17 6.82
CA HIS A 39 8.98 -4.67 7.54
C HIS A 39 9.21 -5.47 8.81
N PRO A 40 10.47 -5.51 9.30
CA PRO A 40 10.80 -6.29 10.51
C PRO A 40 10.07 -5.85 11.77
N ASP A 41 9.58 -4.61 11.82
CA ASP A 41 8.84 -4.09 12.96
C ASP A 41 7.38 -4.55 13.00
N GLY A 42 6.98 -5.42 12.06
CA GLY A 42 5.62 -5.93 11.97
C GLY A 42 4.69 -5.10 11.11
N SER A 43 5.13 -3.93 10.67
CA SER A 43 4.33 -3.08 9.80
C SER A 43 4.42 -3.53 8.34
N VAL A 44 3.50 -3.01 7.54
CA VAL A 44 3.55 -3.13 6.09
C VAL A 44 3.77 -1.73 5.51
N ARG A 45 4.69 -1.61 4.57
CA ARG A 45 4.96 -0.35 3.89
C ARG A 45 4.42 -0.41 2.48
N VAL A 46 3.72 0.65 2.09
CA VAL A 46 3.13 0.78 0.75
C VAL A 46 3.66 2.05 0.13
N HIS A 47 4.19 1.94 -1.09
CA HIS A 47 4.54 3.10 -1.91
C HIS A 47 3.61 3.08 -3.11
N ALA A 48 2.91 4.17 -3.36
CA ALA A 48 1.87 4.20 -4.38
C ALA A 48 1.96 5.49 -5.20
N ARG A 49 1.93 5.33 -6.50
CA ARG A 49 1.98 6.43 -7.45
C ARG A 49 0.72 6.41 -8.30
N GLY A 50 0.01 7.53 -8.32
CA GLY A 50 -1.21 7.66 -9.10
C GLY A 50 -1.88 9.02 -8.90
N ALA A 51 -3.04 9.20 -9.51
CA ALA A 51 -3.83 10.40 -9.32
C ALA A 51 -4.41 10.43 -7.90
N LEU A 52 -4.68 11.62 -7.39
CA LEU A 52 -5.20 11.81 -6.03
C LEU A 52 -6.44 10.95 -5.76
N ALA A 53 -7.39 10.92 -6.69
CA ALA A 53 -8.65 10.20 -6.49
C ALA A 53 -8.44 8.71 -6.29
N VAL A 54 -7.53 8.08 -7.07
CA VAL A 54 -7.29 6.65 -6.93
C VAL A 54 -6.42 6.34 -5.70
N LEU A 55 -5.51 7.24 -5.33
CA LEU A 55 -4.74 7.09 -4.10
C LEU A 55 -5.65 7.14 -2.88
N ASP A 56 -6.65 8.03 -2.89
CA ASP A 56 -7.64 8.09 -1.81
C ASP A 56 -8.46 6.80 -1.74
N GLN A 57 -8.81 6.22 -2.87
CA GLN A 57 -9.52 4.94 -2.90
C GLN A 57 -8.66 3.80 -2.36
N LEU A 58 -7.38 3.76 -2.73
CA LEU A 58 -6.46 2.76 -2.19
C LEU A 58 -6.33 2.90 -0.68
N GLU A 59 -6.16 4.13 -0.20
CA GLU A 59 -6.05 4.39 1.24
C GLU A 59 -7.28 3.89 2.00
N ALA A 60 -8.47 4.15 1.48
CA ALA A 60 -9.70 3.66 2.09
C ALA A 60 -9.76 2.12 2.10
N THR A 61 -9.31 1.50 1.02
CA THR A 61 -9.31 0.05 0.89
C THR A 61 -8.34 -0.62 1.87
N ILE A 62 -7.10 -0.12 1.96
CA ILE A 62 -6.11 -0.71 2.86
C ILE A 62 -6.45 -0.42 4.33
N THR A 63 -7.17 0.66 4.62
CA THR A 63 -7.63 0.97 5.98
C THR A 63 -8.62 -0.09 6.46
N ARG A 64 -9.48 -0.61 5.57
CA ARG A 64 -10.36 -1.74 5.91
C ARG A 64 -9.57 -3.04 6.02
N GLY A 65 -8.63 -3.26 5.10
CA GLY A 65 -7.87 -4.48 5.02
C GLY A 65 -8.67 -5.71 4.61
N PRO A 66 -8.01 -6.84 4.40
CA PRO A 66 -8.69 -8.11 4.16
C PRO A 66 -9.32 -8.66 5.44
N MET A 67 -10.21 -9.63 5.30
CA MET A 67 -10.99 -10.16 6.40
C MET A 67 -10.13 -10.68 7.57
N ALA A 68 -9.01 -11.32 7.27
CA ALA A 68 -8.14 -11.90 8.29
C ALA A 68 -7.20 -10.88 8.95
N ALA A 69 -7.15 -9.65 8.45
CA ALA A 69 -6.29 -8.61 9.01
C ALA A 69 -7.05 -7.79 10.05
N ARG A 70 -6.25 -7.15 10.92
CA ARG A 70 -6.76 -6.12 11.82
C ARG A 70 -5.87 -4.90 11.66
N VAL A 71 -6.35 -3.93 10.89
CA VAL A 71 -5.63 -2.68 10.67
C VAL A 71 -5.89 -1.75 11.83
N GLU A 72 -4.84 -1.37 12.55
CA GLU A 72 -4.92 -0.45 13.67
C GLU A 72 -4.71 0.99 13.23
N ALA A 73 -3.76 1.20 12.32
CA ALA A 73 -3.48 2.54 11.81
C ALA A 73 -2.90 2.47 10.40
N VAL A 74 -3.24 3.47 9.59
CA VAL A 74 -2.62 3.73 8.29
C VAL A 74 -2.08 5.14 8.36
N GLU A 75 -0.77 5.27 8.40
CA GLU A 75 -0.12 6.57 8.47
C GLU A 75 0.50 6.92 7.12
N ARG A 76 0.30 8.15 6.67
CA ARG A 76 1.07 8.66 5.54
C ARG A 76 2.44 9.03 6.05
N VAL A 77 3.47 8.51 5.39
CA VAL A 77 4.87 8.75 5.76
C VAL A 77 5.63 9.27 4.55
N GLU A 78 6.84 9.79 4.78
CA GLU A 78 7.68 10.20 3.67
C GLU A 78 8.07 8.98 2.84
N PRO A 79 7.93 9.06 1.49
CA PRO A 79 8.39 7.99 0.64
C PRO A 79 9.89 7.74 0.82
N SER A 80 10.27 6.49 0.97
CA SER A 80 11.67 6.09 1.13
C SER A 80 12.29 5.57 -0.16
N GLN A 81 11.54 5.58 -1.24
CA GLN A 81 11.99 5.13 -2.56
C GLN A 81 11.17 5.81 -3.65
N THR A 82 11.73 5.87 -4.84
CA THR A 82 11.01 6.34 -6.02
C THR A 82 10.15 5.20 -6.59
N VAL A 83 9.08 5.56 -7.28
CA VAL A 83 8.18 4.60 -7.92
C VAL A 83 8.08 4.95 -9.41
N LYS A 84 8.39 3.98 -10.24
CA LYS A 84 8.20 4.12 -11.69
C LYS A 84 6.77 3.73 -12.06
N ALA A 85 6.29 4.24 -13.18
CA ALA A 85 4.93 3.94 -13.66
C ALA A 85 4.93 2.61 -14.43
N ASP A 86 5.29 1.52 -13.75
CA ASP A 86 5.47 0.21 -14.38
C ASP A 86 4.72 -0.92 -13.64
N GLY A 87 3.65 -0.58 -12.96
CA GLY A 87 2.81 -1.55 -12.28
C GLY A 87 3.06 -1.64 -10.78
N PHE A 88 2.34 -2.53 -10.14
CA PHE A 88 2.39 -2.70 -8.69
C PHE A 88 2.98 -4.07 -8.34
N ARG A 89 3.90 -4.10 -7.39
CA ARG A 89 4.63 -5.31 -7.04
C ARG A 89 4.65 -5.54 -5.53
N ILE A 90 4.67 -6.82 -5.16
CA ILE A 90 5.00 -7.23 -3.79
C ILE A 90 6.51 -7.36 -3.73
N GLU A 91 7.13 -6.62 -2.80
CA GLU A 91 8.55 -6.73 -2.56
C GLU A 91 8.81 -7.58 -1.32
N ARG A 92 9.87 -8.35 -1.37
CA ARG A 92 10.31 -9.14 -0.23
C ARG A 92 11.56 -8.50 0.37
N ALA A 93 11.57 -8.46 1.69
CA ALA A 93 12.70 -7.91 2.41
C ALA A 93 13.93 -8.79 2.30
#